data_b04731342975e11695ac770db9f9aa4c
#
_entry.id   b04731342975e11695ac770db9f9aa4c
#
_cell.length_a   1.000
_cell.length_b   1.000
_cell.length_c   1.000
_cell.angle_alpha   90.00
_cell.angle_beta   90.00
_cell.angle_gamma   90.00
#
_symmetry.space_group_name_H-M   'P 1'
#
loop_
_entity.id
_entity.type
_entity.pdbx_description
1 polymer ?
#
loop_
_entity_poly.entity_id
_entity_poly.type
_entity_poly.pdbx_seq_one_letter_code
_entity_poly.pdbx_strand_id
1 'polypeptide(L)'
;SRRPAPSGGRPPSQFETPKGANIESGLDISLDQAKSGTEVRFSHRRLRICERCRGTSFGTTKGCTTCNGKGVQTKGSTLTVKVPPGAVHGQQLRLKDMGHEHPEGDPGDLLITLRLDAEEGRRWESGRLIQEAPVPITTLLLGGKARIMTPIGKKIQIDVPKGTRIGDRLRIQGHGHSGGPLDIEFVLDEPDSLTDSQVDALRSLRDSGL
;
A
#
# COMPACT_ATOMS: atom_id res chain seq x y z
N SER A 1 11.47 -48.71 39.71
CA SER A 1 11.54 -48.23 38.33
C SER A 1 10.14 -48.18 37.72
N ARG A 2 9.54 -46.99 37.69
CA ARG A 2 8.26 -46.77 37.00
C ARG A 2 8.54 -46.08 35.68
N ARG A 3 8.15 -46.72 34.55
CA ARG A 3 8.17 -46.14 33.21
C ARG A 3 7.07 -45.09 33.11
N PRO A 4 7.33 -43.89 32.53
CA PRO A 4 6.28 -42.96 32.23
C PRO A 4 5.43 -43.45 31.05
N ALA A 5 4.11 -43.29 31.16
CA ALA A 5 3.15 -43.58 30.11
C ALA A 5 3.33 -42.66 28.90
N PRO A 6 3.09 -43.13 27.65
CA PRO A 6 3.12 -42.26 26.49
C PRO A 6 1.99 -41.25 26.56
N SER A 7 2.34 -39.97 26.41
CA SER A 7 1.42 -38.88 26.28
C SER A 7 0.54 -39.07 25.04
N GLY A 8 -0.75 -39.27 25.27
CA GLY A 8 -1.75 -39.41 24.23
C GLY A 8 -1.73 -38.22 23.28
N GLY A 9 -1.37 -38.47 22.04
CA GLY A 9 -1.53 -37.56 20.95
C GLY A 9 -3.02 -37.22 20.82
N ARG A 10 -3.31 -35.93 20.84
CA ARG A 10 -4.65 -35.38 20.57
C ARG A 10 -5.09 -35.90 19.19
N PRO A 11 -6.29 -36.48 19.05
CA PRO A 11 -6.74 -36.96 17.74
C PRO A 11 -6.80 -35.75 16.78
N PRO A 12 -6.49 -35.95 15.47
CA PRO A 12 -6.64 -34.90 14.48
C PRO A 12 -8.10 -34.47 14.50
N SER A 13 -8.31 -33.22 14.82
CA SER A 13 -9.63 -32.61 14.86
C SER A 13 -10.19 -32.54 13.46
N GLN A 14 -11.24 -33.36 13.23
CA GLN A 14 -12.43 -32.96 12.51
C GLN A 14 -12.27 -32.45 11.08
N PHE A 15 -12.96 -33.07 10.18
CA PHE A 15 -13.32 -32.66 8.83
C PHE A 15 -13.40 -31.14 8.72
N GLU A 16 -12.30 -30.49 8.29
CA GLU A 16 -12.36 -29.10 7.88
C GLU A 16 -13.24 -29.06 6.63
N THR A 17 -14.37 -28.38 6.73
CA THR A 17 -15.20 -28.10 5.56
C THR A 17 -14.34 -27.42 4.50
N PRO A 18 -14.38 -27.89 3.25
CA PRO A 18 -13.62 -27.25 2.18
C PRO A 18 -13.98 -25.76 2.13
N LYS A 19 -12.99 -24.93 1.87
CA LYS A 19 -13.17 -23.48 1.81
C LYS A 19 -12.76 -22.95 0.44
N GLY A 20 -13.56 -22.04 -0.11
CA GLY A 20 -13.19 -21.30 -1.31
C GLY A 20 -11.92 -20.49 -1.11
N ALA A 21 -11.16 -20.27 -2.17
CA ALA A 21 -9.95 -19.45 -2.09
C ALA A 21 -10.27 -17.99 -1.76
N ASN A 22 -9.38 -17.36 -1.00
CA ASN A 22 -9.43 -15.93 -0.77
C ASN A 22 -9.12 -15.17 -2.07
N ILE A 23 -9.64 -13.96 -2.18
CA ILE A 23 -9.31 -13.01 -3.24
C ILE A 23 -8.50 -11.90 -2.62
N GLU A 24 -7.35 -11.61 -3.20
CA GLU A 24 -6.52 -10.47 -2.81
C GLU A 24 -6.65 -9.37 -3.87
N SER A 25 -6.82 -8.13 -3.43
CA SER A 25 -6.93 -6.98 -4.32
C SER A 25 -6.39 -5.72 -3.67
N GLY A 26 -6.06 -4.71 -4.50
CA GLY A 26 -5.67 -3.39 -4.03
C GLY A 26 -6.82 -2.39 -4.20
N LEU A 27 -6.88 -1.41 -3.32
CA LEU A 27 -7.77 -0.27 -3.41
C LEU A 27 -6.96 1.01 -3.26
N ASP A 28 -6.94 1.81 -4.33
CA ASP A 28 -6.26 3.09 -4.34
C ASP A 28 -7.17 4.18 -3.78
N ILE A 29 -6.69 4.94 -2.81
CA ILE A 29 -7.40 6.05 -2.16
C ILE A 29 -6.44 7.23 -1.93
N SER A 30 -6.98 8.44 -1.89
CA SER A 30 -6.19 9.63 -1.56
C SER A 30 -5.87 9.71 -0.08
N LEU A 31 -4.86 10.54 0.28
CA LEU A 31 -4.52 10.81 1.68
C LEU A 31 -5.70 11.42 2.46
N ASP A 32 -6.49 12.30 1.82
CA ASP A 32 -7.66 12.92 2.44
C ASP A 32 -8.78 11.91 2.69
N GLN A 33 -9.03 11.01 1.73
CA GLN A 33 -9.98 9.91 1.91
C GLN A 33 -9.56 8.96 3.03
N ALA A 34 -8.27 8.66 3.14
CA ALA A 34 -7.75 7.84 4.22
C ALA A 34 -7.85 8.54 5.58
N LYS A 35 -7.67 9.87 5.63
CA LYS A 35 -7.78 10.67 6.85
C LYS A 35 -9.21 10.75 7.37
N SER A 36 -10.17 11.08 6.50
CA SER A 36 -11.58 11.28 6.86
C SER A 36 -12.39 9.99 6.92
N GLY A 37 -11.89 8.93 6.31
CA GLY A 37 -12.66 7.74 5.97
C GLY A 37 -13.50 7.95 4.72
N THR A 38 -13.85 6.88 4.04
CA THR A 38 -14.64 6.94 2.82
C THR A 38 -15.38 5.63 2.55
N GLU A 39 -16.39 5.69 1.71
CA GLU A 39 -17.04 4.52 1.15
C GLU A 39 -16.77 4.46 -0.35
N VAL A 40 -16.17 3.36 -0.80
CA VAL A 40 -15.78 3.18 -2.20
C VAL A 40 -16.52 2.01 -2.81
N ARG A 41 -17.10 2.20 -3.99
CA ARG A 41 -17.66 1.10 -4.80
C ARG A 41 -16.50 0.29 -5.38
N PHE A 42 -16.46 -0.99 -5.04
CA PHE A 42 -15.41 -1.91 -5.44
C PHE A 42 -16.02 -3.06 -6.26
N SER A 43 -15.51 -3.26 -7.46
CA SER A 43 -15.94 -4.33 -8.35
C SER A 43 -14.82 -5.35 -8.52
N HIS A 44 -15.15 -6.62 -8.36
CA HIS A 44 -14.23 -7.72 -8.54
C HIS A 44 -14.90 -8.91 -9.22
N ARG A 45 -14.11 -9.86 -9.67
CA ARG A 45 -14.62 -11.12 -10.21
C ARG A 45 -14.37 -12.24 -9.22
N ARG A 46 -15.39 -13.04 -8.98
CA ARG A 46 -15.29 -14.22 -8.10
C ARG A 46 -15.99 -15.44 -8.70
N LEU A 47 -15.55 -16.61 -8.29
CA LEU A 47 -16.28 -17.84 -8.54
C LEU A 47 -17.53 -17.85 -7.66
N ARG A 48 -18.68 -18.09 -8.26
CA ARG A 48 -19.95 -18.29 -7.58
C ARG A 48 -20.52 -19.64 -7.95
N ILE A 49 -21.25 -20.26 -7.03
CA ILE A 49 -21.93 -21.52 -7.29
C ILE A 49 -22.80 -21.37 -8.55
N CYS A 50 -22.70 -22.35 -9.44
CA CYS A 50 -23.43 -22.34 -10.70
C CYS A 50 -24.93 -22.38 -10.46
N GLU A 51 -25.65 -21.38 -10.95
CA GLU A 51 -27.10 -21.24 -10.75
C GLU A 51 -27.88 -22.42 -11.34
N ARG A 52 -27.39 -23.04 -12.45
CA ARG A 52 -28.05 -24.13 -13.12
C ARG A 52 -27.95 -25.45 -12.36
N CYS A 53 -26.76 -25.85 -11.93
CA CYS A 53 -26.56 -27.12 -11.24
C CYS A 53 -26.39 -26.98 -9.71
N ARG A 54 -26.33 -25.75 -9.19
CA ARG A 54 -26.16 -25.47 -7.75
C ARG A 54 -25.02 -26.25 -7.09
N GLY A 55 -23.91 -26.43 -7.84
CA GLY A 55 -22.75 -27.19 -7.36
C GLY A 55 -22.80 -28.70 -7.60
N THR A 56 -23.96 -29.28 -7.87
CA THR A 56 -24.13 -30.75 -7.98
C THR A 56 -23.33 -31.41 -9.10
N SER A 57 -22.86 -30.67 -10.09
CA SER A 57 -21.99 -31.17 -11.17
C SER A 57 -20.49 -31.14 -10.83
N PHE A 58 -20.11 -30.74 -9.61
CA PHE A 58 -18.71 -30.69 -9.20
C PHE A 58 -18.11 -32.11 -9.18
N GLY A 59 -16.98 -32.28 -9.86
CA GLY A 59 -16.30 -33.57 -9.94
C GLY A 59 -16.97 -34.64 -10.82
N THR A 60 -18.04 -34.31 -11.53
CA THR A 60 -18.74 -35.28 -12.39
C THR A 60 -18.30 -35.18 -13.85
N THR A 61 -18.17 -36.34 -14.53
CA THR A 61 -17.80 -36.41 -15.95
C THR A 61 -18.94 -36.01 -16.89
N LYS A 62 -20.22 -36.16 -16.47
CA LYS A 62 -21.39 -35.68 -17.17
C LYS A 62 -21.82 -34.32 -16.62
N GLY A 63 -21.01 -33.31 -16.96
CA GLY A 63 -21.12 -32.00 -16.35
C GLY A 63 -22.28 -31.14 -16.87
N CYS A 64 -22.68 -30.18 -16.07
CA CYS A 64 -23.51 -29.06 -16.45
C CYS A 64 -22.84 -28.29 -17.60
N THR A 65 -23.55 -28.10 -18.71
CA THR A 65 -23.05 -27.36 -19.89
C THR A 65 -22.75 -25.89 -19.60
N THR A 66 -23.31 -25.33 -18.52
CA THR A 66 -23.16 -23.93 -18.12
C THR A 66 -21.85 -23.71 -17.37
N CYS A 67 -21.39 -24.65 -16.55
CA CYS A 67 -20.15 -24.57 -15.79
C CYS A 67 -19.10 -25.62 -16.21
N ASN A 68 -19.41 -26.42 -17.23
CA ASN A 68 -18.53 -27.51 -17.73
C ASN A 68 -18.08 -28.45 -16.61
N GLY A 69 -18.98 -28.82 -15.70
CA GLY A 69 -18.70 -29.74 -14.60
C GLY A 69 -17.96 -29.12 -13.40
N LYS A 70 -17.60 -27.84 -13.46
CA LYS A 70 -16.86 -27.19 -12.38
C LYS A 70 -17.69 -26.85 -11.13
N GLY A 71 -19.03 -26.91 -11.22
CA GLY A 71 -19.93 -26.53 -10.13
C GLY A 71 -19.99 -25.02 -9.83
N VAL A 72 -19.04 -24.24 -10.37
CA VAL A 72 -18.92 -22.79 -10.17
C VAL A 72 -18.72 -22.05 -11.50
N GLN A 73 -19.03 -20.75 -11.50
CA GLN A 73 -18.87 -19.83 -12.63
C GLN A 73 -18.23 -18.52 -12.15
N THR A 74 -17.41 -17.91 -12.99
CA THR A 74 -16.89 -16.56 -12.73
C THR A 74 -17.98 -15.52 -12.95
N LYS A 75 -18.30 -14.75 -11.92
CA LYS A 75 -19.25 -13.63 -11.98
C LYS A 75 -18.64 -12.35 -11.43
N GLY A 76 -19.05 -11.22 -12.02
CA GLY A 76 -18.78 -9.91 -11.46
C GLY A 76 -19.57 -9.72 -10.15
N SER A 77 -18.94 -9.10 -9.18
CA SER A 77 -19.55 -8.71 -7.90
C SER A 77 -19.13 -7.27 -7.60
N THR A 78 -20.09 -6.45 -7.20
CA THR A 78 -19.84 -5.07 -6.79
C THR A 78 -20.33 -4.91 -5.36
N LEU A 79 -19.50 -4.31 -4.53
CA LEU A 79 -19.81 -4.05 -3.13
C LEU A 79 -19.30 -2.66 -2.71
N THR A 80 -19.78 -2.16 -1.59
CA THR A 80 -19.28 -0.94 -0.99
C THR A 80 -18.27 -1.29 0.10
N VAL A 81 -17.04 -0.83 -0.06
CA VAL A 81 -15.97 -0.97 0.91
C VAL A 81 -15.94 0.26 1.80
N LYS A 82 -16.07 0.07 3.11
CA LYS A 82 -15.92 1.13 4.09
C LYS A 82 -14.48 1.20 4.55
N VAL A 83 -13.83 2.31 4.25
CA VAL A 83 -12.48 2.62 4.72
C VAL A 83 -12.60 3.43 6.02
N PRO A 84 -12.03 2.97 7.13
CA PRO A 84 -12.11 3.72 8.39
C PRO A 84 -11.27 4.99 8.32
N PRO A 85 -11.63 6.05 9.08
CA PRO A 85 -10.80 7.22 9.21
C PRO A 85 -9.46 6.88 9.86
N GLY A 86 -8.39 7.53 9.37
CA GLY A 86 -7.02 7.24 9.82
C GLY A 86 -6.40 5.98 9.21
N ALA A 87 -6.97 5.45 8.12
CA ALA A 87 -6.41 4.30 7.42
C ALA A 87 -4.96 4.55 6.98
N VAL A 88 -4.12 3.52 7.04
CA VAL A 88 -2.71 3.60 6.70
C VAL A 88 -2.37 2.84 5.43
N HIS A 89 -1.28 3.24 4.75
CA HIS A 89 -0.80 2.57 3.56
C HIS A 89 -0.41 1.11 3.86
N GLY A 90 -0.87 0.19 3.04
CA GLY A 90 -0.66 -1.26 3.24
C GLY A 90 -1.63 -1.91 4.23
N GLN A 91 -2.55 -1.16 4.83
CA GLN A 91 -3.58 -1.73 5.70
C GLN A 91 -4.47 -2.68 4.92
N GLN A 92 -4.72 -3.86 5.49
CA GLN A 92 -5.59 -4.87 4.87
C GLN A 92 -6.99 -4.85 5.51
N LEU A 93 -8.00 -4.75 4.67
CA LEU A 93 -9.40 -4.91 5.04
C LEU A 93 -9.87 -6.30 4.64
N ARG A 94 -10.41 -7.05 5.58
CA ARG A 94 -10.97 -8.39 5.35
C ARG A 94 -12.49 -8.33 5.29
N LEU A 95 -13.03 -8.74 4.15
CA LEU A 95 -14.47 -8.87 3.92
C LEU A 95 -14.81 -10.36 3.87
N LYS A 96 -15.44 -10.84 4.93
CA LYS A 96 -15.79 -12.25 5.08
C LYS A 96 -16.74 -12.70 3.96
N ASP A 97 -16.56 -13.94 3.51
CA ASP A 97 -17.41 -14.63 2.56
C ASP A 97 -17.56 -13.94 1.18
N MET A 98 -16.66 -12.95 0.91
CA MET A 98 -16.63 -12.21 -0.36
C MET A 98 -15.56 -12.71 -1.34
N GLY A 99 -14.85 -13.78 -1.01
CA GLY A 99 -13.92 -14.49 -1.88
C GLY A 99 -14.60 -15.47 -2.84
N HIS A 100 -13.87 -16.46 -3.31
CA HIS A 100 -14.42 -17.51 -4.16
C HIS A 100 -15.34 -18.44 -3.38
N GLU A 101 -16.50 -18.81 -3.96
CA GLU A 101 -17.37 -19.83 -3.41
C GLU A 101 -16.82 -21.23 -3.76
N HIS A 102 -17.03 -22.19 -2.87
CA HIS A 102 -16.71 -23.62 -3.08
C HIS A 102 -18.02 -24.42 -3.17
N PRO A 103 -18.14 -25.37 -4.13
CA PRO A 103 -19.40 -26.11 -4.31
C PRO A 103 -19.84 -26.93 -3.09
N GLU A 104 -18.88 -27.39 -2.28
CA GLU A 104 -19.09 -28.28 -1.13
C GLU A 104 -18.62 -27.66 0.20
N GLY A 105 -18.47 -26.34 0.26
CA GLY A 105 -17.90 -25.71 1.43
C GLY A 105 -18.19 -24.24 1.55
N ASP A 106 -17.53 -23.60 2.53
CA ASP A 106 -17.68 -22.20 2.83
C ASP A 106 -16.98 -21.31 1.77
N PRO A 107 -17.47 -20.10 1.50
CA PRO A 107 -16.78 -19.15 0.66
C PRO A 107 -15.47 -18.66 1.32
N GLY A 108 -14.50 -18.27 0.50
CA GLY A 108 -13.31 -17.56 0.93
C GLY A 108 -13.60 -16.11 1.29
N ASP A 109 -12.58 -15.37 1.67
CA ASP A 109 -12.67 -13.97 2.02
C ASP A 109 -12.10 -13.09 0.90
N LEU A 110 -12.53 -11.84 0.85
CA LEU A 110 -11.89 -10.80 0.04
C LEU A 110 -10.98 -9.97 0.93
N LEU A 111 -9.70 -9.94 0.59
CA LEU A 111 -8.65 -9.22 1.29
C LEU A 111 -8.27 -8.00 0.44
N ILE A 112 -8.59 -6.80 0.92
CA ILE A 112 -8.32 -5.56 0.20
C ILE A 112 -7.16 -4.83 0.89
N THR A 113 -6.05 -4.65 0.19
CA THR A 113 -4.92 -3.85 0.65
C THR A 113 -5.09 -2.41 0.21
N LEU A 114 -5.13 -1.49 1.16
CA LEU A 114 -5.23 -0.06 0.89
C LEU A 114 -3.89 0.48 0.38
N ARG A 115 -3.94 1.15 -0.78
CA ARG A 115 -2.80 1.85 -1.35
C ARG A 115 -3.12 3.34 -1.36
N LEU A 116 -2.42 4.11 -0.52
CA LEU A 116 -2.61 5.54 -0.43
C LEU A 116 -1.78 6.22 -1.52
N ASP A 117 -2.43 7.07 -2.30
CA ASP A 117 -1.73 7.94 -3.25
C ASP A 117 -0.84 8.92 -2.46
N ALA A 118 0.44 8.92 -2.78
CA ALA A 118 1.41 9.76 -2.08
C ALA A 118 1.40 11.22 -2.55
N GLU A 119 0.71 11.52 -3.67
CA GLU A 119 0.72 12.78 -4.39
C GLU A 119 2.10 13.12 -5.01
N GLU A 120 2.16 14.18 -5.81
CA GLU A 120 3.39 14.61 -6.49
C GLU A 120 4.51 14.99 -5.48
N GLY A 121 5.75 14.64 -5.82
CA GLY A 121 6.92 14.88 -4.97
C GLY A 121 6.99 13.99 -3.74
N ARG A 122 6.14 12.98 -3.65
CA ARG A 122 6.09 12.02 -2.53
C ARG A 122 6.00 10.58 -3.04
N ARG A 123 6.44 9.63 -2.21
CA ARG A 123 6.29 8.21 -2.50
C ARG A 123 6.23 7.37 -1.23
N TRP A 124 5.63 6.20 -1.35
CA TRP A 124 5.67 5.19 -0.30
C TRP A 124 6.84 4.24 -0.52
N GLU A 125 7.65 4.05 0.50
CA GLU A 125 8.76 3.10 0.51
C GLU A 125 8.75 2.33 1.83
N SER A 126 8.59 1.02 1.76
CA SER A 126 8.51 0.15 2.94
C SER A 126 7.53 0.64 4.02
N GLY A 127 6.35 1.11 3.60
CA GLY A 127 5.29 1.62 4.49
C GLY A 127 5.55 3.01 5.07
N ARG A 128 6.60 3.71 4.61
CA ARG A 128 6.95 5.07 5.02
C ARG A 128 6.66 6.06 3.91
N LEU A 129 6.16 7.21 4.29
CA LEU A 129 5.97 8.32 3.34
C LEU A 129 7.28 9.10 3.25
N ILE A 130 7.82 9.16 2.03
CA ILE A 130 9.00 9.93 1.69
C ILE A 130 8.55 11.13 0.89
N GLN A 131 9.04 12.31 1.25
CA GLN A 131 8.80 13.55 0.54
C GLN A 131 10.11 14.13 0.05
N GLU A 132 10.17 14.48 -1.22
CA GLU A 132 11.29 15.18 -1.80
C GLU A 132 11.33 16.65 -1.33
N ALA A 133 12.53 17.10 -0.99
CA ALA A 133 12.80 18.49 -0.65
C ALA A 133 13.85 19.03 -1.63
N PRO A 134 13.43 19.76 -2.67
CA PRO A 134 14.36 20.44 -3.57
C PRO A 134 15.16 21.48 -2.81
N VAL A 135 16.48 21.42 -2.92
CA VAL A 135 17.40 22.36 -2.25
C VAL A 135 18.49 22.80 -3.22
N PRO A 136 18.84 24.09 -3.26
CA PRO A 136 19.96 24.59 -4.07
C PRO A 136 21.26 23.88 -3.69
N ILE A 137 22.15 23.67 -4.66
CA ILE A 137 23.46 23.04 -4.44
C ILE A 137 24.28 23.78 -3.38
N THR A 138 24.16 25.09 -3.35
CA THR A 138 24.84 25.93 -2.34
C THR A 138 24.38 25.60 -0.91
N THR A 139 23.09 25.32 -0.73
CA THR A 139 22.51 24.92 0.56
C THR A 139 22.98 23.51 0.95
N LEU A 140 23.08 22.59 -0.01
CA LEU A 140 23.60 21.25 0.27
C LEU A 140 25.07 21.30 0.73
N LEU A 141 25.89 22.11 0.07
CA LEU A 141 27.33 22.22 0.39
C LEU A 141 27.63 23.02 1.64
N LEU A 142 26.98 24.18 1.80
CA LEU A 142 27.28 25.14 2.87
C LEU A 142 26.41 24.99 4.11
N GLY A 143 25.34 24.22 3.99
CA GLY A 143 24.27 24.18 4.99
C GLY A 143 23.30 25.34 4.84
N GLY A 144 22.17 25.25 5.52
CA GLY A 144 21.15 26.28 5.47
C GLY A 144 19.79 25.78 5.92
N LYS A 145 18.75 26.38 5.37
CA LYS A 145 17.35 26.08 5.72
C LYS A 145 16.54 25.86 4.46
N ALA A 146 15.72 24.80 4.46
CA ALA A 146 14.76 24.54 3.41
C ALA A 146 13.33 24.68 3.95
N ARG A 147 12.40 25.09 3.09
CA ARG A 147 10.97 25.18 3.41
C ARG A 147 10.22 24.13 2.62
N ILE A 148 9.42 23.35 3.31
CA ILE A 148 8.61 22.31 2.69
C ILE A 148 7.15 22.42 3.13
N MET A 149 6.25 21.91 2.29
CA MET A 149 4.85 21.72 2.61
C MET A 149 4.63 20.25 2.98
N THR A 150 4.22 19.99 4.20
CA THR A 150 3.95 18.62 4.67
C THR A 150 2.66 18.07 4.07
N PRO A 151 2.44 16.73 4.07
CA PRO A 151 1.20 16.10 3.61
C PRO A 151 -0.05 16.57 4.36
N ILE A 152 0.11 17.12 5.55
CA ILE A 152 -0.99 17.66 6.37
C ILE A 152 -1.24 19.16 6.12
N GLY A 153 -0.62 19.75 5.07
CA GLY A 153 -0.80 21.14 4.68
C GLY A 153 -0.04 22.16 5.54
N LYS A 154 0.88 21.72 6.39
CA LYS A 154 1.72 22.60 7.20
C LYS A 154 2.99 23.02 6.45
N LYS A 155 3.29 24.33 6.41
CA LYS A 155 4.60 24.82 5.99
C LYS A 155 5.56 24.71 7.17
N ILE A 156 6.65 23.98 6.98
CA ILE A 156 7.71 23.85 7.98
C ILE A 156 9.06 24.26 7.40
N GLN A 157 9.95 24.68 8.26
CA GLN A 157 11.35 24.96 7.94
C GLN A 157 12.21 23.88 8.57
N ILE A 158 13.08 23.31 7.77
CA ILE A 158 14.02 22.27 8.18
C ILE A 158 15.45 22.79 8.04
N ASP A 159 16.33 22.35 8.93
CA ASP A 159 17.76 22.64 8.82
C ASP A 159 18.42 21.62 7.90
N VAL A 160 19.22 22.12 6.97
CA VAL A 160 20.03 21.32 6.04
C VAL A 160 21.48 21.39 6.54
N PRO A 161 22.03 20.29 7.05
CA PRO A 161 23.42 20.28 7.51
C PRO A 161 24.42 20.58 6.38
N LYS A 162 25.54 21.18 6.70
CA LYS A 162 26.65 21.38 5.75
C LYS A 162 27.14 20.04 5.23
N GLY A 163 27.30 19.93 3.93
CA GLY A 163 27.79 18.71 3.27
C GLY A 163 26.73 17.63 3.12
N THR A 164 25.43 17.98 3.21
CA THR A 164 24.32 17.10 2.88
C THR A 164 24.44 16.63 1.42
N ARG A 165 24.23 15.34 1.20
CA ARG A 165 24.28 14.73 -0.14
C ARG A 165 22.88 14.59 -0.72
N ILE A 166 22.79 14.56 -2.04
CA ILE A 166 21.54 14.18 -2.74
C ILE A 166 21.18 12.75 -2.31
N GLY A 167 19.91 12.56 -1.91
CA GLY A 167 19.40 11.29 -1.40
C GLY A 167 19.55 11.10 0.11
N ASP A 168 20.27 11.99 0.82
CA ASP A 168 20.26 11.97 2.29
C ASP A 168 18.85 12.23 2.82
N ARG A 169 18.52 11.57 3.94
CA ARG A 169 17.16 11.62 4.50
C ARG A 169 17.16 12.17 5.92
N LEU A 170 16.18 13.04 6.17
CA LEU A 170 15.88 13.59 7.49
C LEU A 170 14.49 13.10 7.93
N ARG A 171 14.37 12.50 9.11
CA ARG A 171 13.10 12.06 9.67
C ARG A 171 12.51 13.10 10.59
N ILE A 172 11.24 13.46 10.34
CA ILE A 172 10.47 14.40 11.13
C ILE A 172 9.26 13.67 11.72
N GLN A 173 9.17 13.66 13.04
CA GLN A 173 8.05 13.02 13.74
C GLN A 173 6.78 13.87 13.68
N GLY A 174 5.61 13.22 13.56
CA GLY A 174 4.31 13.89 13.65
C GLY A 174 3.91 14.71 12.42
N HIS A 175 4.69 14.68 11.34
CA HIS A 175 4.43 15.45 10.11
C HIS A 175 4.02 14.60 8.90
N GLY A 176 4.00 13.30 9.05
CA GLY A 176 3.52 12.36 8.04
C GLY A 176 2.01 12.14 8.08
N HIS A 177 1.54 11.21 7.26
CA HIS A 177 0.13 10.83 7.23
C HIS A 177 -0.32 10.30 8.60
N SER A 178 -1.52 10.70 9.03
CA SER A 178 -2.12 10.34 10.33
C SER A 178 -1.22 10.62 11.55
N GLY A 179 -0.38 11.66 11.48
CA GLY A 179 0.54 12.02 12.57
C GLY A 179 1.75 11.09 12.70
N GLY A 180 1.99 10.24 11.74
CA GLY A 180 3.17 9.40 11.66
C GLY A 180 4.44 10.16 11.28
N PRO A 181 5.58 9.47 11.14
CA PRO A 181 6.83 10.08 10.69
C PRO A 181 6.76 10.43 9.20
N LEU A 182 7.47 11.50 8.82
CA LEU A 182 7.73 11.90 7.45
C LEU A 182 9.23 11.82 7.21
N ASP A 183 9.66 11.06 6.22
CA ASP A 183 11.05 11.03 5.77
C ASP A 183 11.21 12.07 4.64
N ILE A 184 12.07 13.05 4.85
CA ILE A 184 12.41 14.07 3.85
C ILE A 184 13.68 13.62 3.15
N GLU A 185 13.64 13.53 1.82
CA GLU A 185 14.80 13.22 1.00
C GLU A 185 15.26 14.48 0.27
N PHE A 186 16.52 14.86 0.47
CA PHE A 186 17.08 16.03 -0.18
C PHE A 186 17.38 15.73 -1.65
N VAL A 187 16.80 16.52 -2.54
CA VAL A 187 17.03 16.46 -3.99
C VAL A 187 17.57 17.79 -4.47
N LEU A 188 18.26 17.77 -5.61
CA LEU A 188 18.77 19.00 -6.20
C LEU A 188 17.61 19.84 -6.73
N ASP A 189 17.61 21.12 -6.34
CA ASP A 189 16.74 22.14 -6.96
C ASP A 189 17.43 22.63 -8.23
N GLU A 190 16.90 22.21 -9.38
CA GLU A 190 17.43 22.58 -10.69
C GLU A 190 16.73 23.86 -11.17
N PRO A 191 17.46 24.99 -11.28
CA PRO A 191 16.87 26.23 -11.77
C PRO A 191 16.61 26.13 -13.27
N ASP A 192 15.45 26.63 -13.73
CA ASP A 192 15.11 26.68 -15.16
C ASP A 192 16.10 27.52 -15.99
N SER A 193 16.72 28.52 -15.37
CA SER A 193 17.73 29.39 -16.01
C SER A 193 18.69 29.95 -14.97
N LEU A 194 19.89 30.29 -15.40
CA LEU A 194 20.91 30.95 -14.59
C LEU A 194 21.12 32.36 -15.09
N THR A 195 21.34 33.30 -14.18
CA THR A 195 21.79 34.65 -14.49
C THR A 195 23.27 34.65 -14.86
N ASP A 196 23.74 35.70 -15.59
CA ASP A 196 25.16 35.80 -15.98
C ASP A 196 26.08 35.77 -14.74
N SER A 197 25.70 36.44 -13.66
CA SER A 197 26.50 36.43 -12.44
C SER A 197 26.55 35.04 -11.74
N GLN A 198 25.48 34.26 -11.83
CA GLN A 198 25.49 32.86 -11.33
C GLN A 198 26.38 31.97 -12.19
N VAL A 199 26.35 32.15 -13.52
CA VAL A 199 27.22 31.43 -14.45
C VAL A 199 28.68 31.74 -14.15
N ASP A 200 29.04 33.01 -13.94
CA ASP A 200 30.41 33.41 -13.62
C ASP A 200 30.87 32.88 -12.27
N ALA A 201 29.99 32.89 -11.25
CA ALA A 201 30.30 32.28 -9.96
C ALA A 201 30.53 30.76 -10.07
N LEU A 202 29.70 30.07 -10.84
CA LEU A 202 29.85 28.62 -11.09
C LEU A 202 31.14 28.30 -11.87
N ARG A 203 31.51 29.14 -12.84
CA ARG A 203 32.80 28.99 -13.55
C ARG A 203 33.97 29.14 -12.59
N SER A 204 33.96 30.18 -11.75
CA SER A 204 34.98 30.40 -10.74
C SER A 204 35.09 29.24 -9.76
N LEU A 205 33.97 28.67 -9.36
CA LEU A 205 33.93 27.49 -8.49
C LEU A 205 34.52 26.26 -9.18
N ARG A 206 34.13 25.97 -10.41
CA ARG A 206 34.74 24.91 -11.22
C ARG A 206 36.23 25.06 -11.38
N ASP A 207 36.67 26.28 -11.70
CA ASP A 207 38.09 26.57 -11.96
C ASP A 207 38.95 26.50 -10.67
N SER A 208 38.33 26.58 -9.46
CA SER A 208 38.93 26.32 -8.18
C SER A 208 39.06 24.83 -7.80
N GLY A 209 38.50 23.94 -8.63
CA GLY A 209 38.63 22.51 -8.45
C GLY A 209 37.48 21.82 -7.71
N LEU A 210 36.31 22.46 -7.70
CA LEU A 210 35.08 21.91 -7.12
C LEU A 210 34.10 21.50 -8.21
#